data_beda2f70d948ae8a21355b5c1f7ae973
#
_entry.id   beda2f70d948ae8a21355b5c1f7ae973
#
_cell.length_a   1.000
_cell.length_b   1.000
_cell.length_c   1.000
_cell.angle_alpha   90.00
_cell.angle_beta   90.00
_cell.angle_gamma   90.00
#
_symmetry.space_group_name_H-M   'P 1'
#
loop_
_entity.id
_entity.type
_entity.pdbx_description
1 polymer ?
#
loop_
_entity_poly.entity_id
_entity_poly.type
_entity_poly.pdbx_seq_one_letter_code
_entity_poly.pdbx_strand_id
1 'polypeptide(L)'
;MKTFCVVGHDARQRAAAQTLQAAGFRIIGPEAACQADFVLLPMSQERVSDAVARTLQGVRPGTLLLAGRPGSPIQAAARQASLPLLDYFQRPELECLNAVPTAEGCLALLLQLRRRTIWESDFLVLGYGRIGRAVARRLDLLGGHTTVAARNAGQRADARCAGHRAAPLDRLPVLLAKHDTVINTIPAPVLPRKM
;
A
#
# COMPACT_ATOMS: atom_id res chain seq x y z
N MET A 1 -1.69 -31.90 -0.44
CA MET A 1 -2.23 -30.58 -0.05
C MET A 1 -1.04 -29.64 0.13
N LYS A 2 -1.06 -28.46 -0.50
CA LYS A 2 0.04 -27.48 -0.37
C LYS A 2 -0.02 -26.79 0.99
N THR A 3 1.15 -26.46 1.55
CA THR A 3 1.32 -25.92 2.90
C THR A 3 1.93 -24.53 2.83
N PHE A 4 1.29 -23.56 3.49
CA PHE A 4 1.79 -22.19 3.65
C PHE A 4 2.28 -21.98 5.08
N CYS A 5 3.51 -21.49 5.22
CA CYS A 5 3.99 -20.91 6.45
C CYS A 5 3.70 -19.39 6.41
N VAL A 6 2.88 -18.89 7.33
CA VAL A 6 2.56 -17.47 7.43
C VAL A 6 3.37 -16.84 8.54
N VAL A 7 4.21 -15.85 8.20
CA VAL A 7 5.10 -15.18 9.13
C VAL A 7 4.53 -13.81 9.51
N GLY A 8 4.42 -13.55 10.82
CA GLY A 8 3.87 -12.31 11.37
C GLY A 8 2.46 -12.46 11.93
N HIS A 9 2.06 -11.46 12.73
CA HIS A 9 0.81 -11.49 13.50
C HIS A 9 -0.08 -10.26 13.26
N ASP A 10 0.20 -9.45 12.24
CA ASP A 10 -0.64 -8.29 11.93
C ASP A 10 -1.98 -8.74 11.31
N ALA A 11 -2.94 -7.80 11.22
CA ALA A 11 -4.29 -8.10 10.72
C ALA A 11 -4.28 -8.63 9.27
N ARG A 12 -3.31 -8.19 8.44
CA ARG A 12 -3.18 -8.65 7.04
C ARG A 12 -2.73 -10.09 6.98
N GLN A 13 -1.74 -10.47 7.79
CA GLN A 13 -1.24 -11.85 7.85
C GLN A 13 -2.32 -12.80 8.38
N ARG A 14 -3.09 -12.39 9.39
CA ARG A 14 -4.23 -13.18 9.87
C ARG A 14 -5.30 -13.36 8.79
N ALA A 15 -5.67 -12.29 8.09
CA ALA A 15 -6.64 -12.36 7.00
C ALA A 15 -6.15 -13.23 5.85
N ALA A 16 -4.87 -13.13 5.47
CA ALA A 16 -4.26 -13.98 4.45
C ALA A 16 -4.27 -15.45 4.86
N ALA A 17 -3.92 -15.77 6.11
CA ALA A 17 -3.97 -17.13 6.63
C ALA A 17 -5.39 -17.71 6.57
N GLN A 18 -6.41 -16.95 6.99
CA GLN A 18 -7.82 -17.35 6.92
C GLN A 18 -8.28 -17.58 5.48
N THR A 19 -7.92 -16.68 4.57
CA THR A 19 -8.27 -16.81 3.14
C THR A 19 -7.64 -18.04 2.51
N LEU A 20 -6.36 -18.30 2.79
CA LEU A 20 -5.66 -19.48 2.29
C LEU A 20 -6.24 -20.77 2.88
N GLN A 21 -6.59 -20.75 4.17
CA GLN A 21 -7.22 -21.91 4.82
C GLN A 21 -8.59 -22.21 4.23
N ALA A 22 -9.41 -21.17 3.97
CA ALA A 22 -10.72 -21.32 3.32
C ALA A 22 -10.58 -21.83 1.86
N ALA A 23 -9.46 -21.54 1.20
CA ALA A 23 -9.13 -22.06 -0.13
C ALA A 23 -8.56 -23.50 -0.10
N GLY A 24 -8.52 -24.16 1.06
CA GLY A 24 -8.11 -25.57 1.20
C GLY A 24 -6.60 -25.77 1.37
N PHE A 25 -5.83 -24.73 1.67
CA PHE A 25 -4.42 -24.88 1.98
C PHE A 25 -4.19 -25.17 3.47
N ARG A 26 -3.14 -25.91 3.77
CA ARG A 26 -2.67 -26.09 5.16
C ARG A 26 -1.88 -24.87 5.59
N ILE A 27 -2.20 -24.28 6.75
CA ILE A 27 -1.49 -23.15 7.34
C ILE A 27 -0.67 -23.61 8.53
N ILE A 28 0.60 -23.19 8.58
CA ILE A 28 1.53 -23.47 9.66
C ILE A 28 2.24 -22.17 10.10
N GLY A 29 2.78 -22.18 11.30
CA GLY A 29 3.60 -21.10 11.84
C GLY A 29 5.09 -21.25 11.49
N PRO A 30 5.91 -20.24 11.85
CA PRO A 30 7.34 -20.24 11.60
C PRO A 30 8.12 -21.41 12.20
N GLU A 31 7.64 -21.97 13.30
CA GLU A 31 8.23 -23.12 14.00
C GLU A 31 8.21 -24.42 13.18
N ALA A 32 7.27 -24.54 12.25
CA ALA A 32 7.15 -25.68 11.36
C ALA A 32 7.56 -25.35 9.91
N ALA A 33 8.35 -24.31 9.69
CA ALA A 33 8.72 -23.80 8.35
C ALA A 33 9.37 -24.85 7.43
N CYS A 34 10.02 -25.86 7.99
CA CYS A 34 10.59 -27.00 7.23
C CYS A 34 9.54 -27.84 6.47
N GLN A 35 8.26 -27.73 6.83
CA GLN A 35 7.16 -28.42 6.15
C GLN A 35 6.48 -27.56 5.09
N ALA A 36 6.87 -26.29 4.93
CA ALA A 36 6.24 -25.36 4.01
C ALA A 36 6.61 -25.61 2.54
N ASP A 37 5.62 -25.50 1.66
CA ASP A 37 5.83 -25.35 0.21
C ASP A 37 6.01 -23.87 -0.14
N PHE A 38 5.34 -22.98 0.61
CA PHE A 38 5.34 -21.52 0.44
C PHE A 38 5.52 -20.83 1.78
N VAL A 39 6.23 -19.73 1.78
CA VAL A 39 6.33 -18.84 2.96
C VAL A 39 5.77 -17.47 2.59
N LEU A 40 4.72 -17.05 3.30
CA LEU A 40 4.17 -15.71 3.17
C LEU A 40 4.82 -14.78 4.21
N LEU A 41 5.65 -13.87 3.74
CA LEU A 41 6.35 -12.88 4.55
C LEU A 41 5.49 -11.63 4.81
N PRO A 42 5.70 -10.92 5.93
CA PRO A 42 5.05 -9.64 6.16
C PRO A 42 5.41 -8.62 5.09
N MET A 43 4.48 -7.67 4.84
CA MET A 43 4.61 -6.66 3.80
C MET A 43 5.59 -5.55 4.20
N SER A 44 6.33 -5.00 3.22
CA SER A 44 7.15 -3.79 3.35
C SER A 44 8.16 -3.83 4.52
N GLN A 45 8.92 -4.90 4.64
CA GLN A 45 9.93 -5.00 5.70
C GLN A 45 11.21 -4.25 5.29
N GLU A 46 11.55 -3.22 6.05
CA GLU A 46 12.83 -2.49 5.94
C GLU A 46 13.98 -3.25 6.65
N ARG A 47 13.65 -4.20 7.50
CA ARG A 47 14.60 -5.03 8.26
C ARG A 47 14.16 -6.49 8.27
N VAL A 48 15.12 -7.40 8.34
CA VAL A 48 14.85 -8.81 8.60
C VAL A 48 14.59 -8.95 10.10
N SER A 49 13.34 -9.24 10.48
CA SER A 49 13.00 -9.54 11.86
C SER A 49 13.55 -10.93 12.26
N ASP A 50 13.73 -11.17 13.57
CA ASP A 50 14.19 -12.46 14.07
C ASP A 50 13.27 -13.62 13.65
N ALA A 51 11.95 -13.36 13.57
CA ALA A 51 10.99 -14.33 13.09
C ALA A 51 11.22 -14.70 11.62
N VAL A 52 11.47 -13.68 10.76
CA VAL A 52 11.80 -13.92 9.36
C VAL A 52 13.13 -14.63 9.22
N ALA A 53 14.17 -14.20 9.93
CA ALA A 53 15.50 -14.81 9.88
C ALA A 53 15.45 -16.31 10.25
N ARG A 54 14.81 -16.63 11.37
CA ARG A 54 14.62 -18.04 11.81
C ARG A 54 13.83 -18.85 10.80
N THR A 55 12.78 -18.27 10.22
CA THR A 55 11.98 -18.95 9.19
C THR A 55 12.84 -19.28 7.97
N LEU A 56 13.63 -18.31 7.46
CA LEU A 56 14.48 -18.52 6.28
C LEU A 56 15.55 -19.59 6.49
N GLN A 57 16.04 -19.73 7.74
CA GLN A 57 17.00 -20.79 8.10
C GLN A 57 16.34 -22.16 8.20
N GLY A 58 15.04 -22.22 8.53
CA GLY A 58 14.31 -23.48 8.76
C GLY A 58 13.61 -24.04 7.52
N VAL A 59 13.47 -23.28 6.44
CA VAL A 59 12.75 -23.76 5.23
C VAL A 59 13.63 -24.69 4.37
N ARG A 60 12.98 -25.56 3.62
CA ARG A 60 13.65 -26.48 2.69
C ARG A 60 14.15 -25.73 1.45
N PRO A 61 15.26 -26.21 0.82
CA PRO A 61 15.67 -25.72 -0.51
C PRO A 61 14.48 -25.76 -1.49
N GLY A 62 14.33 -24.71 -2.30
CA GLY A 62 13.27 -24.60 -3.29
C GLY A 62 11.91 -24.12 -2.75
N THR A 63 11.76 -23.89 -1.44
CA THR A 63 10.57 -23.24 -0.87
C THR A 63 10.41 -21.85 -1.45
N LEU A 64 9.21 -21.53 -2.01
CA LEU A 64 8.95 -20.21 -2.61
C LEU A 64 8.56 -19.20 -1.53
N LEU A 65 9.32 -18.12 -1.46
CA LEU A 65 9.00 -16.96 -0.62
C LEU A 65 8.06 -16.01 -1.37
N LEU A 66 7.00 -15.60 -0.69
CA LEU A 66 6.02 -14.63 -1.19
C LEU A 66 6.09 -13.37 -0.32
N ALA A 67 6.36 -12.22 -0.91
CA ALA A 67 6.44 -10.96 -0.19
C ALA A 67 5.79 -9.82 -0.98
N GLY A 68 5.26 -8.82 -0.27
CA GLY A 68 4.77 -7.59 -0.88
C GLY A 68 5.76 -6.46 -0.69
N ARG A 69 6.37 -5.97 -1.77
CA ARG A 69 7.41 -4.93 -1.77
C ARG A 69 8.57 -5.27 -0.81
N PRO A 70 9.25 -6.39 -1.00
CA PRO A 70 10.37 -6.76 -0.14
C PRO A 70 11.48 -5.72 -0.21
N GLY A 71 11.90 -5.21 0.94
CA GLY A 71 13.06 -4.33 1.04
C GLY A 71 14.36 -5.06 0.69
N SER A 72 15.43 -4.27 0.44
CA SER A 72 16.75 -4.82 0.11
C SER A 72 17.27 -5.88 1.10
N PRO A 73 17.04 -5.75 2.43
CA PRO A 73 17.48 -6.77 3.39
C PRO A 73 16.80 -8.12 3.18
N ILE A 74 15.49 -8.14 2.87
CA ILE A 74 14.75 -9.37 2.59
C ILE A 74 15.22 -10.02 1.30
N GLN A 75 15.44 -9.22 0.25
CA GLN A 75 15.96 -9.70 -1.01
C GLN A 75 17.38 -10.29 -0.86
N ALA A 76 18.22 -9.65 -0.06
CA ALA A 76 19.57 -10.15 0.23
C ALA A 76 19.52 -11.46 1.01
N ALA A 77 18.68 -11.54 2.06
CA ALA A 77 18.52 -12.75 2.86
C ALA A 77 17.98 -13.93 2.03
N ALA A 78 17.01 -13.69 1.15
CA ALA A 78 16.49 -14.71 0.24
C ALA A 78 17.57 -15.23 -0.72
N ARG A 79 18.37 -14.33 -1.31
CA ARG A 79 19.51 -14.72 -2.16
C ARG A 79 20.57 -15.52 -1.41
N GLN A 80 20.91 -15.09 -0.20
CA GLN A 80 21.89 -15.75 0.64
C GLN A 80 21.47 -17.17 1.06
N ALA A 81 20.15 -17.36 1.27
CA ALA A 81 19.55 -18.65 1.54
C ALA A 81 19.26 -19.48 0.26
N SER A 82 19.57 -18.95 -0.94
CA SER A 82 19.25 -19.58 -2.24
C SER A 82 17.78 -19.94 -2.40
N LEU A 83 16.87 -19.09 -1.86
CA LEU A 83 15.43 -19.27 -1.91
C LEU A 83 14.81 -18.38 -2.98
N PRO A 84 13.91 -18.91 -3.84
CA PRO A 84 13.17 -18.09 -4.79
C PRO A 84 12.24 -17.13 -4.06
N LEU A 85 12.26 -15.85 -4.47
CA LEU A 85 11.45 -14.78 -3.91
C LEU A 85 10.56 -14.19 -4.99
N LEU A 86 9.24 -14.23 -4.77
CA LEU A 86 8.22 -13.58 -5.59
C LEU A 86 7.69 -12.33 -4.88
N ASP A 87 7.84 -11.17 -5.51
CA ASP A 87 7.15 -9.95 -5.10
C ASP A 87 5.76 -9.92 -5.77
N TYR A 88 4.71 -10.25 -5.00
CA TYR A 88 3.35 -10.24 -5.53
C TYR A 88 2.80 -8.83 -5.78
N PHE A 89 3.44 -7.79 -5.24
CA PHE A 89 3.09 -6.38 -5.53
C PHE A 89 3.58 -5.89 -6.90
N GLN A 90 4.36 -6.67 -7.62
CA GLN A 90 4.70 -6.37 -9.03
C GLN A 90 3.54 -6.66 -9.99
N ARG A 91 2.43 -7.22 -9.49
CA ARG A 91 1.21 -7.44 -10.28
C ARG A 91 0.40 -6.15 -10.39
N PRO A 92 0.24 -5.56 -11.60
CA PRO A 92 -0.46 -4.29 -11.80
C PRO A 92 -1.91 -4.31 -11.32
N GLU A 93 -2.59 -5.44 -11.49
CA GLU A 93 -3.97 -5.63 -11.05
C GLU A 93 -4.10 -5.56 -9.53
N LEU A 94 -3.15 -6.13 -8.78
CA LEU A 94 -3.17 -6.07 -7.32
C LEU A 94 -2.94 -4.63 -6.83
N GLU A 95 -2.03 -3.90 -7.46
CA GLU A 95 -1.81 -2.49 -7.11
C GLU A 95 -3.04 -1.63 -7.36
N CYS A 96 -3.78 -1.87 -8.46
CA CYS A 96 -5.03 -1.18 -8.75
C CYS A 96 -6.11 -1.52 -7.72
N LEU A 97 -6.30 -2.81 -7.44
CA LEU A 97 -7.30 -3.27 -6.48
C LEU A 97 -6.98 -2.79 -5.04
N ASN A 98 -5.71 -2.78 -4.65
CA ASN A 98 -5.30 -2.29 -3.32
C ASN A 98 -5.47 -0.78 -3.13
N ALA A 99 -5.58 0.00 -4.22
CA ALA A 99 -5.89 1.43 -4.12
C ALA A 99 -7.32 1.69 -3.60
N VAL A 100 -8.25 0.74 -3.81
CA VAL A 100 -9.65 0.87 -3.36
C VAL A 100 -9.74 0.90 -1.82
N PRO A 101 -9.33 -0.14 -1.07
CA PRO A 101 -9.41 -0.13 0.39
C PRO A 101 -8.50 0.95 1.00
N THR A 102 -7.40 1.32 0.34
CA THR A 102 -6.54 2.43 0.80
C THR A 102 -7.28 3.77 0.73
N ALA A 103 -8.03 4.02 -0.35
CA ALA A 103 -8.84 5.23 -0.48
C ALA A 103 -10.01 5.24 0.52
N GLU A 104 -10.64 4.10 0.76
CA GLU A 104 -11.72 3.96 1.75
C GLU A 104 -11.21 4.20 3.17
N GLY A 105 -10.04 3.66 3.53
CA GLY A 105 -9.39 3.95 4.80
C GLY A 105 -9.04 5.43 4.97
N CYS A 106 -8.61 6.11 3.89
CA CYS A 106 -8.40 7.55 3.89
C CYS A 106 -9.70 8.31 4.18
N LEU A 107 -10.81 7.95 3.54
CA LEU A 107 -12.12 8.57 3.79
C LEU A 107 -12.62 8.30 5.22
N ALA A 108 -12.44 7.10 5.73
CA ALA A 108 -12.79 6.77 7.10
C ALA A 108 -12.04 7.68 8.11
N LEU A 109 -10.74 7.89 7.90
CA LEU A 109 -9.94 8.82 8.71
C LEU A 109 -10.42 10.26 8.56
N LEU A 110 -10.76 10.71 7.35
CA LEU A 110 -11.30 12.05 7.12
C LEU A 110 -12.59 12.27 7.90
N LEU A 111 -13.53 11.33 7.86
CA LEU A 111 -14.82 11.41 8.57
C LEU A 111 -14.63 11.38 10.08
N GLN A 112 -13.62 10.71 10.60
CA GLN A 112 -13.32 10.65 12.03
C GLN A 112 -12.60 11.91 12.55
N LEU A 113 -11.66 12.46 11.77
CA LEU A 113 -10.76 13.52 12.22
C LEU A 113 -11.29 14.92 11.91
N ARG A 114 -12.11 15.06 10.88
CA ARG A 114 -12.66 16.36 10.49
C ARG A 114 -13.95 16.69 11.27
N ARG A 115 -14.08 17.97 11.62
CA ARG A 115 -15.34 18.52 12.18
C ARG A 115 -16.27 19.12 11.11
N ARG A 116 -15.93 18.95 9.83
CA ARG A 116 -16.68 19.47 8.67
C ARG A 116 -17.01 18.32 7.74
N THR A 117 -18.12 18.44 7.03
CA THR A 117 -18.51 17.48 5.98
C THR A 117 -17.50 17.47 4.83
N ILE A 118 -17.53 16.41 4.03
CA ILE A 118 -16.79 16.37 2.77
C ILE A 118 -17.49 17.26 1.73
N TRP A 119 -18.81 17.28 1.76
CA TRP A 119 -19.63 18.07 0.84
C TRP A 119 -19.28 19.56 0.91
N GLU A 120 -19.10 20.18 -0.24
CA GLU A 120 -18.67 21.59 -0.45
C GLU A 120 -17.35 21.98 0.24
N SER A 121 -16.50 21.02 0.58
CA SER A 121 -15.16 21.28 1.13
C SER A 121 -14.10 21.20 0.04
N ASP A 122 -13.05 22.04 0.16
CA ASP A 122 -11.93 22.08 -0.78
C ASP A 122 -10.80 21.12 -0.37
N PHE A 123 -10.54 20.11 -1.20
CA PHE A 123 -9.49 19.12 -0.98
C PHE A 123 -8.32 19.29 -1.94
N LEU A 124 -7.11 19.20 -1.40
CA LEU A 124 -5.88 19.13 -2.18
C LEU A 124 -5.30 17.72 -2.12
N VAL A 125 -5.33 17.00 -3.24
CA VAL A 125 -4.72 15.69 -3.38
C VAL A 125 -3.35 15.83 -4.03
N LEU A 126 -2.29 15.47 -3.29
CA LEU A 126 -0.92 15.47 -3.78
C LEU A 126 -0.61 14.14 -4.42
N GLY A 127 -0.29 14.16 -5.73
CA GLY A 127 -0.11 12.99 -6.57
C GLY A 127 -1.41 12.49 -7.21
N TYR A 128 -1.27 11.96 -8.44
CA TYR A 128 -2.39 11.37 -9.19
C TYR A 128 -2.04 9.99 -9.73
N GLY A 129 -1.41 9.19 -8.86
CA GLY A 129 -1.23 7.76 -9.05
C GLY A 129 -2.51 6.97 -8.76
N ARG A 130 -2.43 5.65 -8.62
CA ARG A 130 -3.58 4.77 -8.37
C ARG A 130 -4.39 5.20 -7.13
N ILE A 131 -3.72 5.46 -6.01
CA ILE A 131 -4.36 5.91 -4.77
C ILE A 131 -4.94 7.32 -4.93
N GLY A 132 -4.17 8.27 -5.48
CA GLY A 132 -4.64 9.64 -5.67
C GLY A 132 -5.90 9.72 -6.54
N ARG A 133 -5.97 8.93 -7.62
CA ARG A 133 -7.16 8.80 -8.48
C ARG A 133 -8.35 8.23 -7.70
N ALA A 134 -8.12 7.17 -6.93
CA ALA A 134 -9.17 6.52 -6.15
C ALA A 134 -9.76 7.42 -5.06
N VAL A 135 -8.91 8.20 -4.38
CA VAL A 135 -9.31 9.19 -3.37
C VAL A 135 -10.05 10.35 -4.01
N ALA A 136 -9.47 11.01 -5.03
CA ALA A 136 -10.04 12.17 -5.70
C ALA A 136 -11.46 11.88 -6.21
N ARG A 137 -11.62 10.76 -6.92
CA ARG A 137 -12.95 10.34 -7.41
C ARG A 137 -13.97 10.18 -6.29
N ARG A 138 -13.59 9.60 -5.14
CA ARG A 138 -14.51 9.40 -4.03
C ARG A 138 -14.89 10.70 -3.34
N LEU A 139 -13.96 11.63 -3.22
CA LEU A 139 -14.23 12.95 -2.68
C LEU A 139 -15.24 13.71 -3.53
N ASP A 140 -15.07 13.69 -4.85
CA ASP A 140 -16.01 14.35 -5.76
C ASP A 140 -17.40 13.69 -5.73
N LEU A 141 -17.48 12.36 -5.65
CA LEU A 141 -18.75 11.64 -5.51
C LEU A 141 -19.48 11.98 -4.19
N LEU A 142 -18.75 12.41 -3.17
CA LEU A 142 -19.30 12.90 -1.90
C LEU A 142 -19.54 14.42 -1.92
N GLY A 143 -19.42 15.09 -3.08
CA GLY A 143 -19.68 16.51 -3.26
C GLY A 143 -18.54 17.41 -2.78
N GLY A 144 -17.34 16.90 -2.61
CA GLY A 144 -16.15 17.70 -2.33
C GLY A 144 -15.56 18.30 -3.60
N HIS A 145 -14.83 19.39 -3.47
CA HIS A 145 -14.12 20.06 -4.57
C HIS A 145 -12.66 19.64 -4.57
N THR A 146 -12.27 18.78 -5.52
CA THR A 146 -10.92 18.23 -5.54
C THR A 146 -9.99 18.98 -6.48
N THR A 147 -8.86 19.43 -5.95
CA THR A 147 -7.71 19.91 -6.71
C THR A 147 -6.59 18.88 -6.61
N VAL A 148 -6.05 18.46 -7.74
CA VAL A 148 -4.90 17.55 -7.82
C VAL A 148 -3.63 18.36 -8.05
N ALA A 149 -2.60 18.16 -7.22
CA ALA A 149 -1.27 18.70 -7.47
C ALA A 149 -0.30 17.58 -7.83
N ALA A 150 0.29 17.62 -9.04
CA ALA A 150 1.21 16.60 -9.52
C ALA A 150 2.37 17.19 -10.34
N ARG A 151 3.56 16.56 -10.22
CA ARG A 151 4.74 16.95 -11.01
C ARG A 151 4.57 16.61 -12.49
N ASN A 152 4.08 15.42 -12.78
CA ASN A 152 3.93 14.89 -14.14
C ASN A 152 2.77 15.59 -14.87
N ALA A 153 3.06 16.13 -16.06
CA ALA A 153 2.07 16.81 -16.90
C ALA A 153 0.94 15.88 -17.36
N GLY A 154 1.26 14.62 -17.69
CA GLY A 154 0.27 13.60 -18.04
C GLY A 154 -0.71 13.34 -16.91
N GLN A 155 -0.22 13.19 -15.68
CA GLN A 155 -1.10 13.05 -14.51
C GLN A 155 -2.03 14.24 -14.31
N ARG A 156 -1.55 15.47 -14.57
CA ARG A 156 -2.41 16.66 -14.51
C ARG A 156 -3.44 16.69 -15.62
N ALA A 157 -3.07 16.26 -16.83
CA ALA A 157 -4.01 16.11 -17.95
C ALA A 157 -5.09 15.06 -17.62
N ASP A 158 -4.69 13.89 -17.16
CA ASP A 158 -5.61 12.83 -16.73
C ASP A 158 -6.58 13.31 -15.63
N ALA A 159 -6.08 14.08 -14.66
CA ALA A 159 -6.94 14.64 -13.61
C ALA A 159 -7.99 15.60 -14.18
N ARG A 160 -7.60 16.47 -15.14
CA ARG A 160 -8.55 17.37 -15.82
C ARG A 160 -9.58 16.61 -16.65
N CYS A 161 -9.16 15.58 -17.39
CA CYS A 161 -10.09 14.73 -18.15
C CYS A 161 -11.09 14.01 -17.23
N ALA A 162 -10.70 13.74 -15.99
CA ALA A 162 -11.59 13.17 -14.97
C ALA A 162 -12.47 14.21 -14.24
N GLY A 163 -12.39 15.51 -14.61
CA GLY A 163 -13.20 16.59 -14.04
C GLY A 163 -12.56 17.33 -12.86
N HIS A 164 -11.38 16.92 -12.40
CA HIS A 164 -10.71 17.59 -11.27
C HIS A 164 -9.99 18.87 -11.70
N ARG A 165 -9.88 19.84 -10.80
CA ARG A 165 -8.89 20.91 -10.94
C ARG A 165 -7.49 20.31 -10.83
N ALA A 166 -6.54 20.78 -11.65
CA ALA A 166 -5.15 20.28 -11.61
C ALA A 166 -4.12 21.39 -11.70
N ALA A 167 -3.12 21.32 -10.84
CA ALA A 167 -2.03 22.27 -10.74
C ALA A 167 -0.66 21.57 -10.68
N PRO A 168 0.42 22.22 -11.08
CA PRO A 168 1.76 21.70 -10.87
C PRO A 168 2.14 21.76 -9.38
N LEU A 169 3.00 20.82 -8.95
CA LEU A 169 3.36 20.66 -7.55
C LEU A 169 4.21 21.82 -6.98
N ASP A 170 4.89 22.57 -7.84
CA ASP A 170 5.65 23.77 -7.46
C ASP A 170 4.77 24.92 -6.94
N ARG A 171 3.46 24.90 -7.24
CA ARG A 171 2.46 25.81 -6.68
C ARG A 171 1.96 25.42 -5.29
N LEU A 172 2.54 24.40 -4.67
CA LEU A 172 2.08 23.87 -3.39
C LEU A 172 1.87 24.94 -2.30
N PRO A 173 2.77 25.95 -2.08
CA PRO A 173 2.55 26.96 -1.05
C PRO A 173 1.25 27.76 -1.22
N VAL A 174 0.91 28.12 -2.46
CA VAL A 174 -0.34 28.84 -2.77
C VAL A 174 -1.56 27.95 -2.64
N LEU A 175 -1.43 26.67 -2.99
CA LEU A 175 -2.51 25.71 -2.91
C LEU A 175 -2.86 25.38 -1.46
N LEU A 176 -1.86 25.22 -0.58
CA LEU A 176 -2.06 24.94 0.83
C LEU A 176 -2.92 26.00 1.53
N ALA A 177 -2.76 27.28 1.15
CA ALA A 177 -3.54 28.37 1.73
C ALA A 177 -5.01 28.42 1.29
N LYS A 178 -5.39 27.65 0.26
CA LYS A 178 -6.73 27.70 -0.37
C LYS A 178 -7.57 26.46 -0.13
N HIS A 179 -7.03 25.45 0.52
CA HIS A 179 -7.71 24.16 0.69
C HIS A 179 -7.87 23.81 2.16
N ASP A 180 -9.02 23.28 2.52
CA ASP A 180 -9.36 22.87 3.89
C ASP A 180 -8.55 21.67 4.35
N THR A 181 -8.24 20.77 3.41
CA THR A 181 -7.63 19.48 3.73
C THR A 181 -6.66 19.06 2.65
N VAL A 182 -5.51 18.56 3.07
CA VAL A 182 -4.47 18.04 2.19
C VAL A 182 -4.32 16.54 2.38
N ILE A 183 -4.36 15.79 1.28
CA ILE A 183 -4.16 14.35 1.26
C ILE A 183 -2.91 14.05 0.44
N ASN A 184 -1.85 13.61 1.13
CA ASN A 184 -0.61 13.26 0.45
C ASN A 184 -0.60 11.78 0.06
N THR A 185 -0.56 11.52 -1.25
CA THR A 185 -0.40 10.16 -1.82
C THR A 185 0.97 9.95 -2.46
N ILE A 186 1.87 10.92 -2.34
CA ILE A 186 3.25 10.82 -2.86
C ILE A 186 4.12 10.15 -1.79
N PRO A 187 4.86 9.06 -2.10
CA PRO A 187 5.73 8.38 -1.15
C PRO A 187 7.06 9.14 -0.95
N ALA A 188 6.97 10.44 -0.65
CA ALA A 188 8.10 11.31 -0.38
C ALA A 188 7.67 12.49 0.51
N PRO A 189 8.58 13.10 1.28
CA PRO A 189 8.30 14.27 2.09
C PRO A 189 8.16 15.51 1.19
N VAL A 190 6.93 15.78 0.72
CA VAL A 190 6.61 16.95 -0.12
C VAL A 190 6.03 18.12 0.68
N LEU A 191 5.57 17.89 1.89
CA LEU A 191 5.08 18.92 2.78
C LEU A 191 6.22 19.46 3.65
N PRO A 192 6.28 20.78 3.91
CA PRO A 192 7.27 21.35 4.81
C PRO A 192 7.08 20.81 6.24
N ARG A 193 8.18 20.65 6.98
CA ARG A 193 8.17 20.09 8.36
C ARG A 193 7.49 21.00 9.40
N LYS A 194 7.27 22.27 9.07
CA LYS A 194 6.54 23.26 9.90
C LYS A 194 5.54 23.98 8.99
N MET A 195 4.30 23.86 9.26
CA MET A 195 3.25 24.78 8.88
C MET A 195 2.77 25.53 10.12
#